data_2e1c7a95777de79a8ae8a3d3d0dcb241
#
_entry.id   2e1c7a95777de79a8ae8a3d3d0dcb241
#
_cell.length_a   1.000
_cell.length_b   1.000
_cell.length_c   1.000
_cell.angle_alpha   90.00
_cell.angle_beta   90.00
_cell.angle_gamma   90.00
#
_symmetry.space_group_name_H-M   'P 1'
#
loop_
_entity.id
_entity.type
_entity.pdbx_description
1 polymer ?
#
loop_
_entity_poly.entity_id
_entity_poly.type
_entity_poly.pdbx_seq_one_letter_code
_entity_poly.pdbx_strand_id
1 'polypeptide(L)'
;IENLGSSVPMDLPFVDEEGRAVTLGQYFKDDKPVILTLVYFNCPMLCNMILNGLVEGMQGIKWTAGEDFRVVTVSIDPREKPELAREKKTNYIKQLGRADAAAGWHFLTGERDDIKALAQAVGFGFRYDPDRMEYAHGAAIFLLSPDGKLTRYLYGIQFPPKQLELALVDAGQGKLGSAFDRFVLRCYHYDPASRKYGVYIWGIMRAGGVLTILLIGAMLFVFWRRERRLSQASFEQNRAGGSGPENGLRSGVNG
;
A
#
# COMPACT_ATOMS: atom_id res chain seq x y z
N ILE A 1 -16.05 6.23 10.69
CA ILE A 1 -15.52 7.35 9.85
C ILE A 1 -14.01 7.17 9.81
N GLU A 2 -13.42 7.18 8.62
CA GLU A 2 -11.97 7.07 8.47
C GLU A 2 -11.30 8.42 8.81
N ASN A 3 -10.27 8.38 9.64
CA ASN A 3 -9.48 9.54 10.06
C ASN A 3 -8.06 9.52 9.48
N LEU A 4 -7.93 9.19 8.17
CA LEU A 4 -6.61 9.16 7.51
C LEU A 4 -5.90 10.50 7.67
N GLY A 5 -4.62 10.42 8.02
CA GLY A 5 -3.79 11.60 8.27
C GLY A 5 -3.89 12.18 9.69
N SER A 6 -4.82 11.69 10.55
CA SER A 6 -4.83 12.07 11.96
C SER A 6 -3.64 11.47 12.71
N SER A 7 -3.22 12.13 13.78
CA SER A 7 -2.18 11.61 14.66
C SER A 7 -2.79 11.04 15.93
N VAL A 8 -2.23 9.92 16.40
CA VAL A 8 -2.60 9.37 17.71
C VAL A 8 -1.95 10.17 18.84
N PRO A 9 -2.64 10.39 19.98
CA PRO A 9 -2.04 11.04 21.13
C PRO A 9 -0.93 10.16 21.73
N MET A 10 0.28 10.67 21.76
CA MET A 10 1.47 9.90 22.19
C MET A 10 1.60 9.80 23.71
N ASP A 11 0.96 10.68 24.44
CA ASP A 11 1.00 10.78 25.89
C ASP A 11 -0.03 9.92 26.61
N LEU A 12 -0.92 9.22 25.87
CA LEU A 12 -1.92 8.34 26.45
C LEU A 12 -1.27 7.26 27.33
N PRO A 13 -1.68 7.15 28.60
CA PRO A 13 -1.15 6.15 29.53
C PRO A 13 -1.81 4.79 29.28
N PHE A 14 -1.00 3.75 29.35
CA PHE A 14 -1.42 2.35 29.29
C PHE A 14 -0.60 1.53 30.28
N VAL A 15 -0.95 0.25 30.43
CA VAL A 15 -0.17 -0.74 31.16
C VAL A 15 0.21 -1.84 30.18
N ASP A 16 1.49 -2.17 30.12
CA ASP A 16 1.99 -3.21 29.24
C ASP A 16 1.74 -4.63 29.80
N GLU A 17 2.07 -5.62 29.00
CA GLU A 17 1.93 -7.03 29.37
C GLU A 17 2.80 -7.48 30.56
N GLU A 18 3.74 -6.65 30.98
CA GLU A 18 4.59 -6.91 32.17
C GLU A 18 4.10 -6.14 33.41
N GLY A 19 2.98 -5.41 33.28
CA GLY A 19 2.39 -4.63 34.35
C GLY A 19 3.07 -3.28 34.57
N ARG A 20 3.87 -2.80 33.64
CA ARG A 20 4.55 -1.50 33.72
C ARG A 20 3.67 -0.40 33.16
N ALA A 21 3.63 0.74 33.85
CA ALA A 21 3.01 1.93 33.31
C ALA A 21 3.85 2.49 32.15
N VAL A 22 3.22 2.69 31.00
CA VAL A 22 3.84 3.14 29.76
C VAL A 22 3.00 4.24 29.11
N THR A 23 3.59 5.00 28.19
CA THR A 23 2.84 5.87 27.29
C THR A 23 2.84 5.28 25.89
N LEU A 24 1.80 5.54 25.10
CA LEU A 24 1.68 5.06 23.73
C LEU A 24 2.91 5.45 22.89
N GLY A 25 3.42 6.67 23.07
CA GLY A 25 4.59 7.18 22.37
C GLY A 25 5.89 6.39 22.56
N GLN A 26 5.97 5.55 23.59
CA GLN A 26 7.16 4.70 23.79
C GLN A 26 7.33 3.67 22.67
N TYR A 27 6.27 3.34 21.94
CA TYR A 27 6.27 2.37 20.84
C TYR A 27 6.52 3.00 19.47
N PHE A 28 6.67 4.33 19.41
CA PHE A 28 6.93 5.12 18.19
C PHE A 28 8.39 5.63 18.13
N LYS A 29 9.26 5.04 18.91
CA LYS A 29 10.69 5.29 18.86
C LYS A 29 11.31 4.51 17.70
N ASP A 30 12.52 4.90 17.29
CA ASP A 30 13.34 4.21 16.30
C ASP A 30 12.89 4.32 14.84
N ASP A 31 12.07 5.34 14.51
CA ASP A 31 11.69 5.62 13.12
C ASP A 31 11.02 4.44 12.38
N LYS A 32 10.32 3.56 13.11
CA LYS A 32 9.64 2.38 12.57
C LYS A 32 8.14 2.59 12.47
N PRO A 33 7.48 2.09 11.40
CA PRO A 33 6.04 2.10 11.33
C PRO A 33 5.43 1.17 12.38
N VAL A 34 4.21 1.47 12.78
CA VAL A 34 3.49 0.73 13.81
C VAL A 34 2.18 0.15 13.24
N ILE A 35 1.96 -1.13 13.47
CA ILE A 35 0.65 -1.76 13.30
C ILE A 35 -0.08 -1.65 14.63
N LEU A 36 -1.19 -0.90 14.65
CA LEU A 36 -2.05 -0.81 15.81
C LEU A 36 -3.28 -1.70 15.60
N THR A 37 -3.63 -2.48 16.63
CA THR A 37 -4.87 -3.25 16.67
C THR A 37 -5.66 -2.93 17.94
N LEU A 38 -6.97 -2.74 17.79
CA LEU A 38 -7.90 -2.48 18.87
C LEU A 38 -8.84 -3.70 18.98
N VAL A 39 -8.66 -4.48 20.02
CA VAL A 39 -9.37 -5.75 20.26
C VAL A 39 -9.67 -5.89 21.76
N TYR A 40 -10.50 -6.85 22.19
CA TYR A 40 -10.51 -7.25 23.58
C TYR A 40 -10.07 -8.72 23.71
N PHE A 41 -9.30 -9.02 24.74
CA PHE A 41 -8.58 -10.29 24.84
C PHE A 41 -9.47 -11.48 25.15
N ASN A 42 -10.57 -11.28 25.87
CA ASN A 42 -11.56 -12.31 26.18
C ASN A 42 -12.61 -12.51 25.08
N CYS A 43 -12.39 -11.95 23.89
CA CYS A 43 -13.32 -12.11 22.77
C CYS A 43 -13.42 -13.58 22.34
N PRO A 44 -14.63 -14.14 22.24
CA PRO A 44 -14.79 -15.55 21.86
C PRO A 44 -14.50 -15.81 20.38
N MET A 45 -14.57 -14.80 19.51
CA MET A 45 -14.49 -15.02 18.06
C MET A 45 -13.69 -13.96 17.29
N LEU A 46 -14.25 -12.78 17.05
CA LEU A 46 -13.78 -11.80 16.05
C LEU A 46 -12.34 -11.30 16.30
N CYS A 47 -12.01 -10.97 17.55
CA CYS A 47 -10.68 -10.46 17.89
C CYS A 47 -9.59 -11.51 17.68
N ASN A 48 -9.88 -12.77 17.98
CA ASN A 48 -8.98 -13.87 17.70
C ASN A 48 -8.78 -14.04 16.18
N MET A 49 -9.84 -13.85 15.37
CA MET A 49 -9.72 -13.92 13.90
C MET A 49 -8.85 -12.78 13.34
N ILE A 50 -8.99 -11.57 13.87
CA ILE A 50 -8.13 -10.43 13.45
C ILE A 50 -6.67 -10.71 13.78
N LEU A 51 -6.37 -11.13 15.01
CA LEU A 51 -4.99 -11.39 15.43
C LEU A 51 -4.39 -12.62 14.72
N ASN A 52 -5.20 -13.67 14.47
CA ASN A 52 -4.76 -14.82 13.66
C ASN A 52 -4.42 -14.41 12.24
N GLY A 53 -5.28 -13.60 11.59
CA GLY A 53 -5.00 -13.11 10.25
C GLY A 53 -3.78 -12.18 10.20
N LEU A 54 -3.52 -11.43 11.28
CA LEU A 54 -2.29 -10.64 11.40
C LEU A 54 -1.06 -11.55 11.51
N VAL A 55 -1.14 -12.62 12.31
CA VAL A 55 -0.06 -13.64 12.39
C VAL A 55 0.22 -14.24 11.01
N GLU A 56 -0.81 -14.69 10.29
CA GLU A 56 -0.66 -15.24 8.94
C GLU A 56 -0.02 -14.24 7.99
N GLY A 57 -0.44 -12.98 8.04
CA GLY A 57 0.15 -11.90 7.25
C GLY A 57 1.63 -11.70 7.57
N MET A 58 1.98 -11.65 8.86
CA MET A 58 3.38 -11.48 9.32
C MET A 58 4.26 -12.69 9.02
N GLN A 59 3.72 -13.91 9.04
CA GLN A 59 4.46 -15.12 8.62
C GLN A 59 4.87 -15.08 7.16
N GLY A 60 4.07 -14.45 6.31
CA GLY A 60 4.29 -14.37 4.87
C GLY A 60 5.18 -13.23 4.39
N ILE A 61 5.64 -12.35 5.29
CA ILE A 61 6.57 -11.25 4.96
C ILE A 61 7.96 -11.53 5.51
N LYS A 62 8.97 -10.92 4.87
CA LYS A 62 10.38 -11.06 5.27
C LYS A 62 10.77 -10.25 6.51
N TRP A 63 9.97 -9.25 6.86
CA TRP A 63 10.25 -8.30 7.94
C TRP A 63 9.79 -8.85 9.29
N THR A 64 10.49 -8.45 10.35
CA THR A 64 10.25 -8.91 11.71
C THR A 64 9.82 -7.74 12.61
N ALA A 65 8.77 -7.99 13.43
CA ALA A 65 8.37 -7.04 14.44
C ALA A 65 9.52 -6.85 15.47
N GLY A 66 9.82 -5.59 15.78
CA GLY A 66 10.98 -5.23 16.63
C GLY A 66 12.19 -4.77 15.83
N GLU A 67 12.46 -5.38 14.68
CA GLU A 67 13.56 -5.00 13.79
C GLU A 67 13.11 -3.96 12.75
N ASP A 68 12.04 -4.25 12.01
CA ASP A 68 11.60 -3.44 10.87
C ASP A 68 10.36 -2.59 11.18
N PHE A 69 9.46 -3.08 11.99
CA PHE A 69 8.22 -2.41 12.41
C PHE A 69 7.86 -2.80 13.85
N ARG A 70 6.83 -2.18 14.40
CA ARG A 70 6.28 -2.55 15.71
C ARG A 70 4.81 -2.93 15.57
N VAL A 71 4.34 -3.74 16.52
CA VAL A 71 2.91 -4.07 16.65
C VAL A 71 2.47 -3.70 18.05
N VAL A 72 1.39 -2.93 18.13
CA VAL A 72 0.77 -2.54 19.39
C VAL A 72 -0.68 -2.99 19.37
N THR A 73 -1.00 -3.93 20.25
CA THR A 73 -2.36 -4.47 20.44
C THR A 73 -2.92 -3.91 21.74
N VAL A 74 -3.98 -3.13 21.64
CA VAL A 74 -4.60 -2.48 22.81
C VAL A 74 -5.96 -3.11 23.08
N SER A 75 -6.20 -3.50 24.33
CA SER A 75 -7.51 -3.94 24.76
C SER A 75 -8.49 -2.78 24.79
N ILE A 76 -9.68 -2.98 24.20
CA ILE A 76 -10.80 -2.02 24.30
C ILE A 76 -11.68 -2.26 25.54
N ASP A 77 -11.42 -3.32 26.31
CA ASP A 77 -12.14 -3.59 27.57
C ASP A 77 -11.29 -3.11 28.77
N PRO A 78 -11.70 -2.02 29.45
CA PRO A 78 -10.95 -1.51 30.60
C PRO A 78 -10.93 -2.44 31.83
N ARG A 79 -11.70 -3.53 31.79
CA ARG A 79 -11.72 -4.55 32.84
C ARG A 79 -10.58 -5.57 32.71
N GLU A 80 -9.98 -5.68 31.52
CA GLU A 80 -8.92 -6.63 31.26
C GLU A 80 -7.60 -6.18 31.91
N LYS A 81 -6.82 -7.16 32.36
CA LYS A 81 -5.63 -6.97 33.18
C LYS A 81 -4.36 -7.37 32.44
N PRO A 82 -3.19 -6.86 32.83
CA PRO A 82 -1.90 -7.17 32.19
C PRO A 82 -1.56 -8.66 32.13
N GLU A 83 -2.05 -9.45 33.09
CA GLU A 83 -1.82 -10.90 33.11
C GLU A 83 -2.41 -11.58 31.87
N LEU A 84 -3.62 -11.15 31.45
CA LEU A 84 -4.27 -11.65 30.25
C LEU A 84 -3.54 -11.16 28.99
N ALA A 85 -3.08 -9.91 28.99
CA ALA A 85 -2.26 -9.36 27.93
C ALA A 85 -0.97 -10.19 27.72
N ARG A 86 -0.30 -10.57 28.81
CA ARG A 86 0.90 -11.42 28.80
C ARG A 86 0.61 -12.80 28.22
N GLU A 87 -0.50 -13.43 28.65
CA GLU A 87 -0.92 -14.72 28.13
C GLU A 87 -1.15 -14.65 26.63
N LYS A 88 -1.90 -13.64 26.16
CA LYS A 88 -2.17 -13.43 24.74
C LYS A 88 -0.89 -13.20 23.95
N LYS A 89 0.02 -12.35 24.43
CA LYS A 89 1.34 -12.15 23.82
C LYS A 89 2.08 -13.47 23.65
N THR A 90 2.18 -14.25 24.71
CA THR A 90 2.88 -15.55 24.68
C THR A 90 2.29 -16.48 23.63
N ASN A 91 0.97 -16.57 23.58
CA ASN A 91 0.27 -17.44 22.64
C ASN A 91 0.48 -17.00 21.19
N TYR A 92 0.36 -15.68 20.89
CA TYR A 92 0.52 -15.17 19.53
C TYR A 92 1.97 -15.19 19.05
N ILE A 93 2.96 -14.93 19.90
CA ILE A 93 4.39 -15.09 19.57
C ILE A 93 4.71 -16.55 19.24
N LYS A 94 4.19 -17.49 20.04
CA LYS A 94 4.33 -18.93 19.76
C LYS A 94 3.69 -19.30 18.42
N GLN A 95 2.49 -18.80 18.12
CA GLN A 95 1.79 -19.05 16.88
C GLN A 95 2.52 -18.43 15.67
N LEU A 96 3.11 -17.24 15.84
CA LEU A 96 3.91 -16.59 14.81
C LEU A 96 5.15 -17.40 14.43
N GLY A 97 5.71 -18.16 15.39
CA GLY A 97 6.90 -18.98 15.19
C GLY A 97 8.21 -18.19 15.09
N ARG A 98 8.18 -16.90 15.48
CA ARG A 98 9.33 -15.99 15.47
C ARG A 98 9.51 -15.42 16.88
N ALA A 99 10.42 -15.99 17.67
CA ALA A 99 10.65 -15.58 19.05
C ALA A 99 11.23 -14.15 19.18
N ASP A 100 12.00 -13.72 18.20
CA ASP A 100 12.57 -12.38 18.06
C ASP A 100 11.50 -11.29 17.93
N ALA A 101 10.36 -11.59 17.32
CA ALA A 101 9.22 -10.67 17.22
C ALA A 101 8.63 -10.29 18.61
N ALA A 102 8.94 -11.01 19.66
CA ALA A 102 8.44 -10.71 21.02
C ALA A 102 8.88 -9.33 21.52
N ALA A 103 10.03 -8.84 21.09
CA ALA A 103 10.53 -7.51 21.42
C ALA A 103 9.79 -6.38 20.68
N GLY A 104 9.06 -6.71 19.63
CA GLY A 104 8.35 -5.73 18.79
C GLY A 104 6.84 -5.84 18.81
N TRP A 105 6.25 -6.82 19.48
CA TRP A 105 4.81 -6.96 19.60
C TRP A 105 4.35 -6.82 21.05
N HIS A 106 3.66 -5.72 21.35
CA HIS A 106 3.23 -5.34 22.69
C HIS A 106 1.72 -5.42 22.83
N PHE A 107 1.26 -5.83 24.02
CA PHE A 107 -0.14 -6.00 24.37
C PHE A 107 -0.47 -5.10 25.57
N LEU A 108 -1.34 -4.11 25.33
CA LEU A 108 -1.61 -3.06 26.30
C LEU A 108 -3.02 -3.16 26.86
N THR A 109 -3.15 -2.81 28.12
CA THR A 109 -4.43 -2.56 28.79
C THR A 109 -4.47 -1.11 29.25
N GLY A 110 -5.67 -0.53 29.41
CA GLY A 110 -5.79 0.87 29.78
C GLY A 110 -7.14 1.21 30.38
N GLU A 111 -7.25 2.46 30.81
CA GLU A 111 -8.49 3.00 31.35
C GLU A 111 -9.46 3.37 30.22
N ARG A 112 -10.75 3.43 30.57
CA ARG A 112 -11.83 3.67 29.59
C ARG A 112 -11.65 4.91 28.73
N ASP A 113 -11.19 6.02 29.35
CA ASP A 113 -11.12 7.31 28.66
C ASP A 113 -9.90 7.35 27.71
N ASP A 114 -8.79 6.73 28.08
CA ASP A 114 -7.61 6.61 27.25
C ASP A 114 -7.85 5.70 26.03
N ILE A 115 -8.52 4.56 26.27
CA ILE A 115 -8.97 3.66 25.21
C ILE A 115 -9.90 4.38 24.22
N LYS A 116 -10.85 5.18 24.73
CA LYS A 116 -11.76 5.96 23.87
C LYS A 116 -11.01 7.02 23.08
N ALA A 117 -10.07 7.73 23.72
CA ALA A 117 -9.27 8.76 23.06
C ALA A 117 -8.46 8.17 21.89
N LEU A 118 -7.80 7.03 22.11
CA LEU A 118 -7.08 6.31 21.06
C LEU A 118 -8.03 5.85 19.94
N ALA A 119 -9.16 5.24 20.30
CA ALA A 119 -10.14 4.76 19.32
C ALA A 119 -10.71 5.91 18.47
N GLN A 120 -11.02 7.05 19.10
CA GLN A 120 -11.48 8.25 18.40
C GLN A 120 -10.42 8.80 17.44
N ALA A 121 -9.16 8.85 17.86
CA ALA A 121 -8.06 9.32 17.02
C ALA A 121 -7.94 8.52 15.73
N VAL A 122 -8.12 7.18 15.80
CA VAL A 122 -8.07 6.31 14.62
C VAL A 122 -9.46 6.04 13.99
N GLY A 123 -10.50 6.75 14.41
CA GLY A 123 -11.85 6.59 13.83
C GLY A 123 -12.48 5.22 14.08
N PHE A 124 -12.05 4.51 15.13
CA PHE A 124 -12.57 3.20 15.49
C PHE A 124 -13.78 3.30 16.41
N GLY A 125 -14.94 2.85 15.93
CA GLY A 125 -16.15 2.79 16.72
C GLY A 125 -16.32 1.42 17.39
N PHE A 126 -16.58 1.43 18.69
CA PHE A 126 -16.96 0.23 19.44
C PHE A 126 -18.04 0.54 20.46
N ARG A 127 -18.85 -0.45 20.81
CA ARG A 127 -19.93 -0.33 21.79
C ARG A 127 -20.09 -1.64 22.56
N TYR A 128 -20.18 -1.55 23.88
CA TYR A 128 -20.52 -2.70 24.72
C TYR A 128 -21.99 -3.03 24.57
N ASP A 129 -22.29 -4.30 24.34
CA ASP A 129 -23.64 -4.89 24.31
C ASP A 129 -23.84 -5.65 25.62
N PRO A 130 -24.67 -5.12 26.56
CA PRO A 130 -24.88 -5.75 27.86
C PRO A 130 -25.64 -7.06 27.77
N ASP A 131 -26.47 -7.25 26.74
CA ASP A 131 -27.30 -8.47 26.59
C ASP A 131 -26.44 -9.67 26.18
N ARG A 132 -25.41 -9.41 25.39
CA ARG A 132 -24.40 -10.40 24.93
C ARG A 132 -23.14 -10.43 25.77
N MET A 133 -22.95 -9.44 26.64
CA MET A 133 -21.72 -9.22 27.40
C MET A 133 -20.47 -9.09 26.50
N GLU A 134 -20.62 -8.55 25.30
CA GLU A 134 -19.59 -8.46 24.26
C GLU A 134 -19.46 -7.03 23.75
N TYR A 135 -18.31 -6.73 23.11
CA TYR A 135 -18.14 -5.48 22.39
C TYR A 135 -18.45 -5.68 20.90
N ALA A 136 -19.41 -4.91 20.39
CA ALA A 136 -19.62 -4.78 18.96
C ALA A 136 -18.62 -3.77 18.38
N HIS A 137 -17.78 -4.21 17.44
CA HIS A 137 -16.80 -3.36 16.75
C HIS A 137 -16.52 -3.86 15.34
N GLY A 138 -15.95 -3.01 14.50
CA GLY A 138 -15.49 -3.39 13.17
C GLY A 138 -14.18 -4.20 13.21
N ALA A 139 -13.92 -4.96 12.15
CA ALA A 139 -12.65 -5.66 11.96
C ALA A 139 -11.71 -4.80 11.13
N ALA A 140 -10.63 -4.31 11.72
CA ALA A 140 -9.58 -3.56 11.04
C ALA A 140 -8.29 -3.56 11.86
N ILE A 141 -7.16 -3.38 11.16
CA ILE A 141 -5.89 -2.99 11.74
C ILE A 141 -5.46 -1.63 11.15
N PHE A 142 -4.67 -0.89 11.87
CA PHE A 142 -4.28 0.49 11.56
C PHE A 142 -2.79 0.56 11.34
N LEU A 143 -2.36 1.16 10.24
CA LEU A 143 -0.95 1.42 9.96
C LEU A 143 -0.64 2.87 10.32
N LEU A 144 0.33 3.04 11.18
CA LEU A 144 0.78 4.34 11.66
C LEU A 144 2.23 4.57 11.23
N SER A 145 2.52 5.80 10.80
CA SER A 145 3.89 6.22 10.55
C SER A 145 4.70 6.35 11.84
N PRO A 146 6.03 6.44 11.77
CA PRO A 146 6.89 6.61 12.95
C PRO A 146 6.54 7.81 13.83
N ASP A 147 5.94 8.86 13.24
CA ASP A 147 5.43 10.05 13.94
C ASP A 147 3.98 9.90 14.44
N GLY A 148 3.42 8.67 14.37
CA GLY A 148 2.07 8.34 14.87
C GLY A 148 0.92 8.80 14.00
N LYS A 149 1.19 9.16 12.75
CA LYS A 149 0.15 9.55 11.80
C LYS A 149 -0.49 8.32 11.17
N LEU A 150 -1.81 8.27 11.18
CA LEU A 150 -2.59 7.19 10.58
C LEU A 150 -2.49 7.25 9.04
N THR A 151 -1.81 6.29 8.47
CA THR A 151 -1.54 6.23 7.03
C THR A 151 -2.51 5.31 6.29
N ARG A 152 -2.98 4.24 6.96
CA ARG A 152 -3.76 3.21 6.29
C ARG A 152 -4.66 2.43 7.25
N TYR A 153 -5.81 1.99 6.72
CA TYR A 153 -6.64 0.93 7.32
C TYR A 153 -6.51 -0.35 6.49
N LEU A 154 -6.35 -1.48 7.14
CA LEU A 154 -6.60 -2.77 6.51
C LEU A 154 -7.82 -3.41 7.18
N TYR A 155 -8.89 -3.58 6.41
CA TYR A 155 -10.17 -4.08 6.88
C TYR A 155 -10.27 -5.60 6.76
N GLY A 156 -11.09 -6.18 7.63
CA GLY A 156 -11.40 -7.59 7.66
C GLY A 156 -10.54 -8.38 8.64
N ILE A 157 -10.49 -9.68 8.43
CA ILE A 157 -9.83 -10.64 9.30
C ILE A 157 -8.70 -11.39 8.60
N GLN A 158 -8.42 -11.05 7.36
CA GLN A 158 -7.33 -11.61 6.56
C GLN A 158 -6.48 -10.47 6.02
N PHE A 159 -5.19 -10.56 6.24
CA PHE A 159 -4.22 -9.55 5.81
C PHE A 159 -3.18 -10.21 4.90
N PRO A 160 -3.47 -10.33 3.59
CA PRO A 160 -2.54 -10.96 2.65
C PRO A 160 -1.14 -10.38 2.77
N PRO A 161 -0.08 -11.20 2.82
CA PRO A 161 1.29 -10.73 3.05
C PRO A 161 1.70 -9.56 2.16
N LYS A 162 1.33 -9.59 0.87
CA LYS A 162 1.66 -8.49 -0.06
C LYS A 162 0.96 -7.18 0.29
N GLN A 163 -0.29 -7.23 0.77
CA GLN A 163 -0.99 -6.02 1.21
C GLN A 163 -0.38 -5.46 2.49
N LEU A 164 -0.05 -6.33 3.45
CA LEU A 164 0.60 -5.93 4.69
C LEU A 164 1.97 -5.32 4.42
N GLU A 165 2.76 -5.93 3.53
CA GLU A 165 4.07 -5.43 3.11
C GLU A 165 3.95 -4.02 2.50
N LEU A 166 3.05 -3.82 1.52
CA LEU A 166 2.84 -2.51 0.89
C LEU A 166 2.35 -1.45 1.89
N ALA A 167 1.48 -1.83 2.83
CA ALA A 167 0.98 -0.94 3.86
C ALA A 167 2.09 -0.51 4.84
N LEU A 168 3.01 -1.41 5.19
CA LEU A 168 4.18 -1.12 6.02
C LEU A 168 5.17 -0.21 5.29
N VAL A 169 5.43 -0.43 3.98
CA VAL A 169 6.29 0.44 3.16
C VAL A 169 5.73 1.87 3.11
N ASP A 170 4.43 1.99 2.90
CA ASP A 170 3.72 3.28 2.87
C ASP A 170 3.81 3.99 4.23
N ALA A 171 3.52 3.27 5.32
CA ALA A 171 3.59 3.78 6.68
C ALA A 171 5.03 4.16 7.10
N GLY A 172 6.04 3.41 6.63
CA GLY A 172 7.45 3.68 6.86
C GLY A 172 7.99 4.92 6.14
N GLN A 173 7.16 5.66 5.41
CA GLN A 173 7.54 6.88 4.68
C GLN A 173 8.78 6.68 3.79
N GLY A 174 8.91 5.51 3.17
CA GLY A 174 10.03 5.14 2.32
C GLY A 174 11.31 4.73 3.06
N LYS A 175 11.28 4.63 4.40
CA LYS A 175 12.39 4.08 5.21
C LYS A 175 12.41 2.56 5.18
N LEU A 176 11.26 1.93 4.91
CA LEU A 176 11.12 0.50 4.70
C LEU A 176 10.98 0.16 3.21
N GLY A 177 11.47 -1.01 2.82
CA GLY A 177 11.37 -1.52 1.46
C GLY A 177 12.48 -1.05 0.52
N SER A 178 12.60 -1.74 -0.60
CA SER A 178 13.54 -1.42 -1.67
C SER A 178 13.02 -0.29 -2.57
N ALA A 179 13.90 0.23 -3.43
CA ALA A 179 13.50 1.17 -4.49
C ALA A 179 12.42 0.57 -5.40
N PHE A 180 12.42 -0.75 -5.60
CA PHE A 180 11.41 -1.48 -6.35
C PHE A 180 10.05 -1.50 -5.63
N ASP A 181 10.02 -1.72 -4.31
CA ASP A 181 8.78 -1.69 -3.53
C ASP A 181 8.13 -0.29 -3.59
N ARG A 182 8.93 0.77 -3.52
CA ARG A 182 8.46 2.16 -3.72
C ARG A 182 7.95 2.44 -5.12
N PHE A 183 8.59 1.85 -6.14
CA PHE A 183 8.11 1.95 -7.52
C PHE A 183 6.77 1.21 -7.70
N VAL A 184 6.63 0.02 -7.11
CA VAL A 184 5.38 -0.76 -7.13
C VAL A 184 4.25 0.02 -6.45
N LEU A 185 4.49 0.70 -5.32
CA LEU A 185 3.49 1.57 -4.67
C LEU A 185 2.99 2.69 -5.58
N ARG A 186 3.81 3.21 -6.47
CA ARG A 186 3.40 4.21 -7.48
C ARG A 186 2.42 3.64 -8.50
N CYS A 187 2.54 2.34 -8.80
CA CYS A 187 1.65 1.61 -9.71
C CYS A 187 0.41 1.04 -9.02
N TYR A 188 0.50 0.78 -7.70
CA TYR A 188 -0.59 0.28 -6.87
C TYR A 188 -1.15 1.43 -6.05
N HIS A 189 -2.25 2.01 -6.53
CA HIS A 189 -2.96 3.04 -5.78
C HIS A 189 -3.96 2.37 -4.82
N TYR A 190 -3.99 2.86 -3.57
CA TYR A 190 -5.05 2.47 -2.65
C TYR A 190 -6.36 3.12 -3.09
N ASP A 191 -7.36 2.30 -3.33
CA ASP A 191 -8.71 2.77 -3.62
C ASP A 191 -9.53 2.77 -2.32
N PRO A 192 -9.89 3.94 -1.79
CA PRO A 192 -10.72 4.03 -0.57
C PRO A 192 -12.09 3.38 -0.72
N ALA A 193 -12.64 3.33 -1.95
CA ALA A 193 -13.96 2.75 -2.20
C ALA A 193 -13.94 1.22 -2.16
N SER A 194 -12.93 0.59 -2.75
CA SER A 194 -12.73 -0.87 -2.71
C SER A 194 -11.96 -1.35 -1.47
N ARG A 195 -11.35 -0.42 -0.71
CA ARG A 195 -10.55 -0.69 0.50
C ARG A 195 -9.38 -1.67 0.28
N LYS A 196 -8.84 -1.70 -0.95
CA LYS A 196 -7.74 -2.59 -1.38
C LYS A 196 -6.72 -1.84 -2.22
N TYR A 197 -5.51 -2.39 -2.29
CA TYR A 197 -4.53 -1.96 -3.27
C TYR A 197 -4.92 -2.53 -4.64
N GLY A 198 -5.31 -1.65 -5.56
CA GLY A 198 -5.59 -1.98 -6.95
C GLY A 198 -4.48 -1.49 -7.87
N VAL A 199 -4.28 -2.18 -8.99
CA VAL A 199 -3.40 -1.70 -10.05
C VAL A 199 -4.00 -0.43 -10.64
N TYR A 200 -3.22 0.64 -10.74
CA TYR A 200 -3.64 1.89 -11.35
C TYR A 200 -3.75 1.71 -12.88
N ILE A 201 -4.82 1.02 -13.30
CA ILE A 201 -5.09 0.62 -14.69
C ILE A 201 -5.11 1.85 -15.60
N TRP A 202 -5.65 2.96 -15.14
CA TRP A 202 -5.75 4.22 -15.90
C TRP A 202 -4.38 4.80 -16.29
N GLY A 203 -3.39 4.74 -15.40
CA GLY A 203 -2.03 5.18 -15.69
C GLY A 203 -1.33 4.29 -16.71
N ILE A 204 -1.51 2.98 -16.57
CA ILE A 204 -0.91 1.99 -17.49
C ILE A 204 -1.55 2.11 -18.89
N MET A 205 -2.88 2.24 -18.96
CA MET A 205 -3.58 2.45 -20.24
C MET A 205 -3.15 3.75 -20.92
N ARG A 206 -2.99 4.84 -20.15
CA ARG A 206 -2.54 6.12 -20.69
C ARG A 206 -1.11 6.07 -21.23
N ALA A 207 -0.20 5.44 -20.46
CA ALA A 207 1.18 5.25 -20.89
C ALA A 207 1.28 4.35 -22.13
N GLY A 208 0.54 3.24 -22.15
CA GLY A 208 0.44 2.34 -23.31
C GLY A 208 -0.16 3.05 -24.54
N GLY A 209 -1.20 3.83 -24.36
CA GLY A 209 -1.81 4.62 -25.44
C GLY A 209 -0.84 5.63 -26.04
N VAL A 210 -0.12 6.39 -25.22
CA VAL A 210 0.89 7.35 -25.68
C VAL A 210 2.01 6.64 -26.45
N LEU A 211 2.50 5.53 -25.91
CA LEU A 211 3.55 4.73 -26.57
C LEU A 211 3.10 4.24 -27.93
N THR A 212 1.86 3.73 -28.04
CA THR A 212 1.28 3.26 -29.31
C THR A 212 1.17 4.39 -30.33
N ILE A 213 0.69 5.56 -29.91
CA ILE A 213 0.61 6.73 -30.80
C ILE A 213 1.99 7.16 -31.29
N LEU A 214 3.00 7.16 -30.42
CA LEU A 214 4.37 7.50 -30.79
C LEU A 214 4.97 6.48 -31.80
N LEU A 215 4.72 5.20 -31.57
CA LEU A 215 5.21 4.14 -32.49
C LEU A 215 4.55 4.24 -33.86
N ILE A 216 3.22 4.43 -33.90
CA ILE A 216 2.48 4.63 -35.18
C ILE A 216 2.94 5.91 -35.85
N GLY A 217 3.07 7.00 -35.11
CA GLY A 217 3.55 8.27 -35.67
C GLY A 217 4.96 8.17 -36.26
N ALA A 218 5.88 7.51 -35.55
CA ALA A 218 7.23 7.26 -36.04
C ALA A 218 7.22 6.40 -37.30
N MET A 219 6.41 5.33 -37.33
CA MET A 219 6.27 4.45 -38.47
C MET A 219 5.75 5.22 -39.70
N LEU A 220 4.68 6.00 -39.55
CA LEU A 220 4.11 6.84 -40.63
C LEU A 220 5.11 7.90 -41.11
N PHE A 221 5.85 8.51 -40.19
CA PHE A 221 6.88 9.47 -40.55
C PHE A 221 8.01 8.86 -41.37
N VAL A 222 8.45 7.63 -41.03
CA VAL A 222 9.46 6.90 -41.80
C VAL A 222 8.93 6.56 -43.20
N PHE A 223 7.68 6.05 -43.28
CA PHE A 223 7.07 5.78 -44.61
C PHE A 223 6.94 7.04 -45.46
N TRP A 224 6.45 8.14 -44.89
CA TRP A 224 6.31 9.41 -45.60
C TRP A 224 7.67 9.98 -46.08
N ARG A 225 8.71 9.87 -45.23
CA ARG A 225 10.06 10.23 -45.63
C ARG A 225 10.60 9.36 -46.78
N ARG A 226 10.26 8.08 -46.76
CA ARG A 226 10.69 7.12 -47.81
C ARG A 226 9.96 7.41 -49.11
N GLU A 227 8.69 7.66 -49.07
CA GLU A 227 7.88 8.01 -50.24
C GLU A 227 8.33 9.31 -50.89
N ARG A 228 8.60 10.35 -50.11
CA ARG A 228 9.15 11.61 -50.63
C ARG A 228 10.50 11.42 -51.30
N ARG A 229 11.37 10.56 -50.80
CA ARG A 229 12.66 10.26 -51.43
C ARG A 229 12.48 9.53 -52.77
N LEU A 230 11.53 8.61 -52.85
CA LEU A 230 11.22 7.88 -54.08
C LEU A 230 10.59 8.79 -55.14
N SER A 231 9.69 9.69 -54.76
CA SER A 231 9.09 10.67 -55.64
C SER A 231 10.11 11.67 -56.22
N GLN A 232 11.08 12.10 -55.43
CA GLN A 232 12.18 12.96 -55.89
C GLN A 232 13.09 12.24 -56.90
N ALA A 233 13.43 10.99 -56.65
CA ALA A 233 14.25 10.17 -57.55
C ALA A 233 13.56 9.94 -58.88
N SER A 234 12.26 9.65 -58.92
CA SER A 234 11.47 9.49 -60.15
C SER A 234 11.31 10.83 -60.92
N PHE A 235 11.26 11.94 -60.24
CA PHE A 235 11.20 13.26 -60.89
C PHE A 235 12.53 13.66 -61.54
N GLU A 236 13.67 13.35 -60.93
CA GLU A 236 15.00 13.55 -61.50
C GLU A 236 15.25 12.63 -62.68
N GLN A 237 14.79 11.38 -62.64
CA GLN A 237 14.96 10.40 -63.72
C GLN A 237 14.12 10.80 -64.96
N ASN A 238 12.92 11.36 -64.80
CA ASN A 238 12.08 11.90 -65.85
C ASN A 238 12.66 13.19 -66.49
N ARG A 239 13.41 13.98 -65.71
CA ARG A 239 14.08 15.20 -66.18
C ARG A 239 15.34 14.93 -66.95
N ALA A 240 16.02 13.87 -66.58
CA ALA A 240 17.26 13.42 -67.28
C ALA A 240 16.95 12.63 -68.58
N GLY A 241 15.79 11.97 -68.70
CA GLY A 241 15.38 11.23 -69.91
C GLY A 241 14.66 12.04 -70.99
N GLY A 242 14.38 13.35 -70.72
CA GLY A 242 13.60 14.23 -71.64
C GLY A 242 14.46 15.01 -72.69
N SER A 243 15.75 14.71 -72.85
CA SER A 243 16.58 15.32 -73.87
C SER A 243 16.99 14.29 -74.97
N GLY A 244 15.99 13.80 -75.68
CA GLY A 244 16.19 13.03 -76.94
C GLY A 244 15.99 13.93 -78.16
N PRO A 245 16.78 13.77 -79.24
CA PRO A 245 16.96 14.77 -80.27
C PRO A 245 15.75 14.91 -81.23
N GLU A 246 15.34 16.14 -81.47
CA GLU A 246 14.57 16.52 -82.67
C GLU A 246 15.35 16.12 -83.91
N ASN A 247 14.96 15.05 -84.54
CA ASN A 247 15.45 14.75 -85.88
C ASN A 247 14.44 15.28 -86.93
N GLY A 248 14.88 16.32 -87.59
CA GLY A 248 14.19 16.90 -88.72
C GLY A 248 14.00 15.95 -89.90
N LEU A 249 12.92 16.06 -90.53
CA LEU A 249 12.75 15.53 -91.86
C LEU A 249 12.19 16.67 -92.70
N ARG A 250 13.15 17.19 -93.43
CA ARG A 250 12.90 18.07 -94.62
C ARG A 250 12.55 17.24 -95.80
N SER A 251 11.81 17.90 -96.68
CA SER A 251 11.71 17.77 -98.13
C SER A 251 10.85 16.62 -98.63
N GLY A 252 10.15 16.88 -99.61
CA GLY A 252 10.24 17.55 -100.91
C GLY A 252 9.17 17.00 -101.72
N VAL A 253 8.43 17.87 -102.30
CA VAL A 253 8.48 18.32 -103.69
C VAL A 253 8.03 17.29 -104.69
N ASN A 254 7.10 17.77 -105.49
CA ASN A 254 6.75 17.51 -106.89
C ASN A 254 5.74 16.44 -107.23
N GLY A 255 4.80 16.93 -107.94
CA GLY A 255 3.90 16.25 -108.85
C GLY A 255 2.55 16.89 -108.88
#